data_1ed42b25641e6668f80bdf6469f4d07b
#
_entry.id   1ed42b25641e6668f80bdf6469f4d07b
#
_cell.length_a   1.000
_cell.length_b   1.000
_cell.length_c   1.000
_cell.angle_alpha   90.00
_cell.angle_beta   90.00
_cell.angle_gamma   90.00
#
_symmetry.space_group_name_H-M   'P 1'
#
loop_
_entity.id
_entity.type
_entity.pdbx_description
1 polymer ?
#
loop_
_entity_poly.entity_id
_entity_poly.type
_entity_poly.pdbx_seq_one_letter_code
_entity_poly.pdbx_strand_id
1 'polypeptide(L)'
;MRDRFLLPQLGEIRFVHELPLVELCNGLVAGALTSGFERLEILAPQPGSAIAEIRAYKGESWSQYFALPASMHRQVVRRFKAMAKMRRTRPADTQGVIQFQRVPSKPIAIPVKLASRADGQADVIMTLPT
;
A
#
# COMPACT_ATOMS: atom_id res chain seq x y z
N MET A 1 -8.96 9.71 15.07
CA MET A 1 -8.49 10.01 14.65
C MET A 1 -8.29 9.87 13.98
N ARG A 2 -8.14 9.99 13.92
CA ARG A 2 -7.88 9.83 13.18
C ARG A 2 -6.84 9.78 12.53
N ASP A 3 -6.32 9.21 12.10
CA ASP A 3 -5.38 9.11 11.34
C ASP A 3 -5.54 9.80 10.24
N ARG A 4 -6.16 10.77 10.27
CA ARG A 4 -6.26 11.50 9.30
C ARG A 4 -5.13 12.23 8.98
N PHE A 5 -4.00 12.01 9.58
CA PHE A 5 -2.78 12.66 9.23
C PHE A 5 -2.39 12.43 7.79
N LEU A 6 -2.82 11.37 7.16
CA LEU A 6 -2.53 11.13 5.77
C LEU A 6 -3.55 11.74 4.86
N LEU A 7 -4.79 11.74 5.26
CA LEU A 7 -5.86 12.15 4.39
C LEU A 7 -5.81 13.62 4.00
N PRO A 8 -5.55 14.53 4.95
CA PRO A 8 -5.48 15.94 4.57
C PRO A 8 -4.37 16.25 3.60
N GLN A 9 -3.33 15.44 3.59
CA GLN A 9 -2.18 15.71 2.75
C GLN A 9 -2.31 15.15 1.36
N LEU A 10 -3.33 14.39 1.10
CA LEU A 10 -3.49 13.75 -0.18
C LEU A 10 -3.58 14.74 -1.31
N GLY A 11 -4.23 15.88 -1.11
CA GLY A 11 -4.33 16.88 -2.13
C GLY A 11 -2.99 17.44 -2.53
N GLU A 12 -2.06 17.52 -1.59
CA GLU A 12 -0.72 18.00 -1.87
C GLU A 12 0.10 16.95 -2.59
N ILE A 13 -0.15 15.70 -2.29
CA ILE A 13 0.60 14.61 -2.89
C ILE A 13 0.36 14.52 -4.39
N ARG A 14 -0.78 14.97 -4.86
CA ARG A 14 -1.06 14.85 -6.27
C ARG A 14 -0.15 15.70 -7.15
N PHE A 15 0.58 16.65 -6.53
CA PHE A 15 1.53 17.42 -7.28
C PHE A 15 2.88 16.71 -7.32
N VAL A 16 2.93 15.65 -7.18
CA VAL A 16 3.79 14.65 -7.09
C VAL A 16 5.16 14.79 -7.31
N HIS A 17 5.84 14.68 -6.29
CA HIS A 17 7.23 14.38 -6.26
C HIS A 17 7.38 13.00 -5.70
N GLU A 18 8.52 12.44 -5.94
CA GLU A 18 8.81 11.12 -5.47
C GLU A 18 8.77 11.03 -3.96
N LEU A 19 9.25 12.06 -3.27
CA LEU A 19 9.30 12.04 -1.82
C LEU A 19 7.91 11.97 -1.17
N PRO A 20 6.93 12.76 -1.60
CA PRO A 20 5.59 12.60 -1.06
C PRO A 20 4.99 11.22 -1.29
N LEU A 21 5.29 10.59 -2.42
CA LEU A 21 4.81 9.24 -2.68
C LEU A 21 5.43 8.25 -1.71
N VAL A 22 6.73 8.38 -1.45
CA VAL A 22 7.42 7.53 -0.48
C VAL A 22 6.80 7.70 0.90
N GLU A 23 6.55 8.95 1.29
CA GLU A 23 5.97 9.23 2.59
C GLU A 23 4.55 8.67 2.71
N LEU A 24 3.77 8.74 1.64
CA LEU A 24 2.44 8.18 1.66
C LEU A 24 2.50 6.66 1.88
N CYS A 25 3.33 5.97 1.12
CA CYS A 25 3.41 4.53 1.24
C CYS A 25 3.93 4.10 2.61
N ASN A 26 4.95 4.78 3.11
CA ASN A 26 5.46 4.49 4.44
C ASN A 26 4.40 4.76 5.51
N GLY A 27 3.65 5.84 5.36
CA GLY A 27 2.60 6.19 6.30
C GLY A 27 1.45 5.19 6.31
N LEU A 28 1.11 4.65 5.15
CA LEU A 28 0.06 3.64 5.07
C LEU A 28 0.45 2.40 5.88
N VAL A 29 1.70 1.96 5.72
CA VAL A 29 2.18 0.79 6.45
C VAL A 29 2.31 1.08 7.94
N ALA A 30 2.93 2.21 8.28
CA ALA A 30 3.14 2.56 9.68
C ALA A 30 1.81 2.71 10.42
N GLY A 31 0.83 3.35 9.79
CA GLY A 31 -0.48 3.52 10.40
C GLY A 31 -1.19 2.20 10.59
N ALA A 32 -1.10 1.30 9.62
CA ALA A 32 -1.73 -0.01 9.73
C ALA A 32 -1.09 -0.84 10.85
N LEU A 33 0.23 -0.79 10.97
CA LEU A 33 0.93 -1.48 12.05
C LEU A 33 0.52 -0.92 13.41
N THR A 34 0.50 0.40 13.52
CA THR A 34 0.15 1.05 14.77
C THR A 34 -1.28 0.73 15.20
N SER A 35 -2.18 0.61 14.23
CA SER A 35 -3.58 0.31 14.50
C SER A 35 -3.84 -1.17 14.76
N GLY A 36 -2.83 -2.01 14.60
CA GLY A 36 -2.98 -3.44 14.88
C GLY A 36 -3.67 -4.23 13.80
N PHE A 37 -3.71 -3.71 12.58
CA PHE A 37 -4.29 -4.47 11.48
C PHE A 37 -3.38 -5.63 11.10
N GLU A 38 -4.01 -6.69 10.60
CA GLU A 38 -3.29 -7.94 10.27
C GLU A 38 -3.02 -8.04 8.79
N ARG A 39 -3.77 -7.34 7.97
CA ARG A 39 -3.60 -7.39 6.52
C ARG A 39 -4.01 -6.07 5.91
N LEU A 40 -3.28 -5.66 4.90
CA LEU A 40 -3.58 -4.45 4.16
C LEU A 40 -3.69 -4.83 2.69
N GLU A 41 -4.77 -4.42 2.04
CA GLU A 41 -4.96 -4.70 0.63
C GLU A 41 -5.14 -3.41 -0.13
N ILE A 42 -4.31 -3.20 -1.14
CA ILE A 42 -4.42 -2.05 -2.01
C ILE A 42 -5.02 -2.57 -3.30
N LEU A 43 -6.29 -2.28 -3.53
CA LEU A 43 -7.03 -2.87 -4.63
C LEU A 43 -6.93 -2.02 -5.88
N ALA A 44 -6.82 -2.68 -7.03
CA ALA A 44 -6.87 -1.96 -8.29
C ALA A 44 -8.26 -1.33 -8.45
N PRO A 45 -8.33 -0.13 -9.05
CA PRO A 45 -9.63 0.51 -9.21
C PRO A 45 -10.52 -0.29 -10.16
N GLN A 46 -11.80 -0.31 -9.86
CA GLN A 46 -12.77 -0.90 -10.77
C GLN A 46 -12.83 -0.04 -12.04
N PRO A 47 -13.16 -0.63 -13.18
CA PRO A 47 -13.28 0.15 -14.41
C PRO A 47 -14.23 1.31 -14.22
N GLY A 48 -13.79 2.49 -14.60
CA GLY A 48 -14.59 3.70 -14.47
C GLY A 48 -14.62 4.31 -13.09
N SER A 49 -13.98 3.70 -12.10
CA SER A 49 -13.96 4.26 -10.75
C SER A 49 -12.92 5.35 -10.63
N ALA A 50 -13.25 6.41 -9.89
CA ALA A 50 -12.32 7.49 -9.62
C ALA A 50 -11.35 7.16 -8.48
N ILE A 51 -11.62 6.09 -7.74
CA ILE A 51 -10.78 5.76 -6.58
C ILE A 51 -10.29 4.34 -6.63
N ALA A 52 -9.16 4.11 -5.96
CA ALA A 52 -8.63 2.78 -5.67
C ALA A 52 -8.71 2.59 -4.17
N GLU A 53 -9.43 1.58 -3.75
CA GLU A 53 -9.71 1.35 -2.33
C GLU A 53 -8.56 0.65 -1.65
N ILE A 54 -8.26 1.07 -0.42
CA ILE A 54 -7.31 0.37 0.44
C ILE A 54 -8.08 -0.14 1.64
N ARG A 55 -8.05 -1.45 1.84
CA ARG A 55 -8.76 -2.12 2.92
C ARG A 55 -7.79 -2.59 3.97
N ALA A 56 -8.18 -2.44 5.23
CA ALA A 56 -7.41 -2.95 6.36
C ALA A 56 -8.24 -3.98 7.09
N TYR A 57 -7.62 -5.10 7.43
CA TYR A 57 -8.31 -6.26 8.00
C TYR A 57 -7.85 -6.57 9.41
N LYS A 58 -8.81 -6.95 10.25
CA LYS A 58 -8.54 -7.62 11.51
C LYS A 58 -9.33 -8.92 11.46
N GLY A 59 -8.61 -10.04 11.32
CA GLY A 59 -9.28 -11.30 11.03
C GLY A 59 -10.02 -11.21 9.72
N GLU A 60 -11.29 -11.54 9.72
CA GLU A 60 -12.12 -11.47 8.52
C GLU A 60 -12.86 -10.15 8.38
N SER A 61 -12.78 -9.30 9.40
CA SER A 61 -13.45 -8.00 9.34
C SER A 61 -12.55 -7.00 8.66
N TRP A 62 -13.12 -6.18 7.79
CA TRP A 62 -12.32 -5.16 7.12
C TRP A 62 -13.05 -3.83 7.10
N SER A 63 -12.28 -2.78 6.91
CA SER A 63 -12.82 -1.45 6.74
C SER A 63 -12.03 -0.74 5.65
N GLN A 64 -12.64 0.27 5.05
CA GLN A 64 -11.92 1.10 4.10
C GLN A 64 -10.96 1.99 4.89
N TYR A 65 -9.68 1.71 4.73
CA TYR A 65 -8.63 2.38 5.47
C TYR A 65 -8.27 3.71 4.80
N PHE A 66 -8.29 3.72 3.48
CA PHE A 66 -7.89 4.89 2.73
C PHE A 66 -8.43 4.73 1.31
N ALA A 67 -8.62 5.84 0.62
CA ALA A 67 -9.03 5.81 -0.78
C ALA A 67 -8.05 6.66 -1.58
N LEU A 68 -7.37 6.02 -2.53
CA LEU A 68 -6.45 6.70 -3.41
C LEU A 68 -7.19 7.21 -4.63
N PRO A 69 -6.78 8.34 -5.20
CA PRO A 69 -7.20 8.64 -6.57
C PRO A 69 -6.75 7.49 -7.47
N ALA A 70 -7.64 7.05 -8.36
CA ALA A 70 -7.34 5.93 -9.24
C ALA A 70 -6.07 6.19 -10.04
N SER A 71 -5.80 7.45 -10.38
CA SER A 71 -4.62 7.81 -11.16
C SER A 71 -3.32 7.58 -10.43
N MET A 72 -3.36 7.43 -9.11
CA MET A 72 -2.15 7.19 -8.32
C MET A 72 -1.88 5.71 -8.07
N HIS A 73 -2.84 4.86 -8.39
CA HIS A 73 -2.73 3.44 -8.04
C HIS A 73 -1.45 2.80 -8.60
N ARG A 74 -1.17 3.04 -9.88
CA ARG A 74 0.00 2.43 -10.51
C ARG A 74 1.31 2.84 -9.84
N GLN A 75 1.40 4.12 -9.47
CA GLN A 75 2.61 4.62 -8.81
C GLN A 75 2.78 4.00 -7.43
N VAL A 76 1.68 3.84 -6.71
CA VAL A 76 1.72 3.23 -5.39
C VAL A 76 2.13 1.77 -5.49
N VAL A 77 1.59 1.03 -6.47
CA VAL A 77 1.97 -0.36 -6.69
C VAL A 77 3.46 -0.46 -6.99
N ARG A 78 3.96 0.41 -7.87
CA ARG A 78 5.39 0.41 -8.20
C ARG A 78 6.25 0.66 -6.98
N ARG A 79 5.82 1.57 -6.11
CA ARG A 79 6.58 1.87 -4.92
C ARG A 79 6.64 0.66 -3.99
N PHE A 80 5.50 -0.01 -3.78
CA PHE A 80 5.50 -1.18 -2.93
C PHE A 80 6.31 -2.32 -3.54
N LYS A 81 6.29 -2.48 -4.86
CA LYS A 81 7.16 -3.46 -5.51
C LYS A 81 8.62 -3.17 -5.24
N ALA A 82 9.02 -1.90 -5.33
CA ALA A 82 10.39 -1.50 -5.06
C ALA A 82 10.76 -1.77 -3.60
N MET A 83 9.86 -1.46 -2.68
CA MET A 83 10.11 -1.70 -1.26
C MET A 83 10.26 -3.20 -0.98
N ALA A 84 9.53 -4.04 -1.71
CA ALA A 84 9.60 -5.48 -1.56
C ALA A 84 10.69 -6.11 -2.43
N LYS A 85 11.46 -5.27 -3.13
CA LYS A 85 12.59 -5.71 -3.97
C LYS A 85 12.18 -6.63 -5.11
N MET A 86 10.97 -6.44 -5.61
CA MET A 86 10.50 -7.14 -6.78
C MET A 86 11.08 -6.48 -8.03
N ARG A 87 11.52 -7.29 -8.99
CA ARG A 87 12.15 -6.76 -10.20
C ARG A 87 11.10 -6.28 -11.18
N ARG A 88 11.26 -5.05 -11.65
CA ARG A 88 10.34 -4.49 -12.63
C ARG A 88 10.33 -5.27 -13.92
N THR A 89 11.48 -5.83 -14.28
CA THR A 89 11.63 -6.51 -15.56
C THR A 89 11.24 -7.98 -15.49
N ARG A 90 10.79 -8.44 -14.32
CA ARG A 90 10.35 -9.82 -14.17
C ARG A 90 8.87 -9.87 -13.83
N PRO A 91 8.02 -10.02 -14.83
CA PRO A 91 6.57 -10.11 -14.55
C PRO A 91 6.20 -11.26 -13.63
N ALA A 92 7.07 -12.27 -13.55
CA ALA A 92 6.82 -13.41 -12.67
C ALA A 92 7.04 -13.08 -11.20
N ASP A 93 7.70 -11.95 -10.90
CA ASP A 93 7.94 -11.57 -9.51
C ASP A 93 6.63 -11.05 -8.93
N THR A 94 5.91 -11.91 -8.24
CA THR A 94 4.62 -11.57 -7.64
C THR A 94 4.66 -11.63 -6.12
N GLN A 95 5.81 -11.92 -5.53
CA GLN A 95 5.96 -11.99 -4.08
C GLN A 95 7.27 -11.37 -3.67
N GLY A 96 7.28 -10.79 -2.50
CA GLY A 96 8.49 -10.21 -1.95
C GLY A 96 8.28 -9.92 -0.47
N VAL A 97 9.28 -9.32 0.16
CA VAL A 97 9.20 -8.96 1.57
C VAL A 97 9.72 -7.55 1.73
N ILE A 98 8.93 -6.70 2.35
CA ILE A 98 9.36 -5.36 2.71
C ILE A 98 10.05 -5.45 4.06
N GLN A 99 11.27 -4.90 4.15
CA GLN A 99 11.94 -4.73 5.42
C GLN A 99 11.60 -3.32 5.89
N PHE A 100 10.57 -3.21 6.72
CA PHE A 100 10.05 -1.92 7.13
C PHE A 100 10.75 -1.47 8.40
N GLN A 101 11.48 -0.36 8.32
CA GLN A 101 12.26 0.14 9.43
C GLN A 101 11.45 1.14 10.24
N ARG A 102 11.23 0.82 11.51
CA ARG A 102 10.63 1.77 12.46
C ARG A 102 11.71 2.09 13.47
N VAL A 103 12.14 3.33 13.48
CA VAL A 103 13.18 3.78 14.38
C VAL A 103 12.60 3.92 15.79
N PRO A 104 13.27 3.40 16.82
CA PRO A 104 14.57 2.74 16.86
C PRO A 104 14.50 1.22 16.79
N SER A 105 13.37 0.67 16.41
CA SER A 105 13.15 -0.77 16.44
C SER A 105 13.87 -1.49 15.31
N LYS A 106 13.94 -2.81 15.43
CA LYS A 106 14.48 -3.64 14.37
C LYS A 106 13.54 -3.61 13.18
N PRO A 107 14.05 -3.88 11.97
CA PRO A 107 13.17 -3.94 10.79
C PRO A 107 12.09 -4.99 10.98
N ILE A 108 10.92 -4.67 10.44
CA ILE A 108 9.79 -5.58 10.46
C ILE A 108 9.64 -6.16 9.07
N ALA A 109 9.61 -7.48 8.96
CA ALA A 109 9.44 -8.15 7.68
C ALA A 109 7.96 -8.23 7.35
N ILE A 110 7.58 -7.68 6.20
CA ILE A 110 6.19 -7.67 5.77
C ILE A 110 6.09 -8.39 4.44
N PRO A 111 5.54 -9.60 4.41
CA PRO A 111 5.34 -10.31 3.16
C PRO A 111 4.35 -9.56 2.26
N VAL A 112 4.67 -9.48 1.00
CA VAL A 112 3.86 -8.78 0.01
C VAL A 112 3.59 -9.70 -1.16
N LYS A 113 2.36 -9.70 -1.62
CA LYS A 113 1.96 -10.50 -2.77
C LYS A 113 1.21 -9.61 -3.74
N LEU A 114 1.45 -9.79 -5.02
CA LEU A 114 0.69 -9.13 -6.07
C LEU A 114 -0.29 -10.11 -6.66
N ALA A 115 -1.53 -9.67 -6.82
CA ALA A 115 -2.56 -10.47 -7.48
C ALA A 115 -2.97 -9.72 -8.75
N SER A 116 -2.60 -10.27 -9.90
CA SER A 116 -2.87 -9.64 -11.18
C SER A 116 -4.32 -9.78 -11.56
N ARG A 117 -4.85 -8.75 -12.18
CA ARG A 117 -6.21 -8.75 -12.71
C ARG A 117 -6.18 -8.87 -14.22
N ALA A 118 -7.32 -9.21 -14.78
CA ALA A 118 -7.44 -9.41 -16.23
C ALA A 118 -7.08 -8.15 -17.03
N ASP A 119 -7.28 -6.98 -16.45
CA ASP A 119 -6.98 -5.72 -17.13
C ASP A 119 -5.52 -5.30 -17.04
N GLY A 120 -4.67 -6.15 -16.49
CA GLY A 120 -3.24 -5.85 -16.36
C GLY A 120 -2.88 -5.10 -15.11
N GLN A 121 -3.85 -4.70 -14.31
CA GLN A 121 -3.57 -4.06 -13.04
C GLN A 121 -3.40 -5.10 -11.95
N ALA A 122 -2.91 -4.71 -10.81
CA ALA A 122 -2.64 -5.65 -9.73
C ALA A 122 -3.12 -5.11 -8.39
N ASP A 123 -3.59 -6.02 -7.55
CA ASP A 123 -3.83 -5.73 -6.14
C ASP A 123 -2.54 -6.03 -5.38
N VAL A 124 -2.30 -5.27 -4.33
CA VAL A 124 -1.16 -5.52 -3.43
C VAL A 124 -1.72 -6.01 -2.11
N ILE A 125 -1.24 -7.16 -1.67
CA ILE A 125 -1.69 -7.76 -0.42
C ILE A 125 -0.49 -7.86 0.51
N MET A 126 -0.58 -7.20 1.66
CA MET A 126 0.47 -7.22 2.67
C MET A 126 -0.02 -7.90 3.91
N THR A 127 0.77 -8.84 4.43
CA THR A 127 0.49 -9.50 5.70
C THR A 127 1.30 -8.81 6.78
N LEU A 128 0.62 -8.23 7.74
CA LEU A 128 1.27 -7.45 8.79
C LEU A 128 1.47 -8.32 10.02
N PRO A 129 2.63 -8.26 10.64
CA PRO A 129 2.84 -9.00 11.88
C PRO A 129 2.04 -8.35 13.00
N THR A 130 1.48 -9.16 13.86
CA THR A 130 0.67 -8.68 14.99
C THR A 130 1.27 -9.07 16.34
#